data_9ca1adf1a9216aba370be8127af66730
#
_entry.id   9ca1adf1a9216aba370be8127af66730
#
_cell.length_a   1.000
_cell.length_b   1.000
_cell.length_c   1.000
_cell.angle_alpha   90.00
_cell.angle_beta   90.00
_cell.angle_gamma   90.00
#
_symmetry.space_group_name_H-M   'P 1'
#
loop_
_entity.id
_entity.type
_entity.pdbx_description
1 polymer ?
#
loop_
_entity_poly.entity_id
_entity_poly.type
_entity_poly.pdbx_seq_one_letter_code
_entity_poly.pdbx_strand_id
1 'polypeptide(L)'
;MGMVQKRKKTHAGDTHYARKYRVRNRTRDLDQIDDDIQKKSGELINQPVDLEQAGMAQFYCVHCAKYFINDHAMQCHFKTKVHKRRLKALELEPYSIEESEKAAGHGSYVKAKKRVMETQPTKEEVKAGKRIKLEEAPEKVKKMQE
;
A
#
# COMPACT_ATOMS: atom_id res chain seq x y z
N MET A 1 1.86 -49.00 21.63
CA MET A 1 2.51 -47.81 21.07
C MET A 1 1.47 -46.71 20.91
N GLY A 2 1.45 -45.73 21.81
CA GLY A 2 0.48 -44.65 21.78
C GLY A 2 0.88 -43.64 20.67
N MET A 3 -0.03 -43.38 19.72
CA MET A 3 0.14 -42.32 18.75
C MET A 3 0.25 -40.99 19.48
N VAL A 4 1.35 -40.28 19.30
CA VAL A 4 1.51 -38.90 19.74
C VAL A 4 0.50 -38.06 18.96
N GLN A 5 -0.62 -37.73 19.57
CA GLN A 5 -1.57 -36.77 19.00
C GLN A 5 -0.83 -35.43 18.84
N LYS A 6 -0.54 -35.05 17.60
CA LYS A 6 -0.11 -33.69 17.29
C LYS A 6 -1.25 -32.76 17.76
N ARG A 7 -1.04 -32.11 18.91
CA ARG A 7 -1.94 -31.04 19.35
C ARG A 7 -2.02 -30.05 18.21
N LYS A 8 -3.15 -30.02 17.51
CA LYS A 8 -3.47 -28.89 16.64
C LYS A 8 -3.36 -27.65 17.52
N LYS A 9 -2.36 -26.82 17.29
CA LYS A 9 -2.24 -25.54 17.97
C LYS A 9 -3.44 -24.71 17.55
N THR A 10 -4.53 -24.84 18.26
CA THR A 10 -5.70 -23.97 18.16
C THR A 10 -5.32 -22.66 18.82
N HIS A 11 -4.50 -21.89 18.14
CA HIS A 11 -4.30 -20.50 18.52
C HIS A 11 -5.45 -19.75 17.87
N ALA A 12 -6.43 -19.42 18.66
CA ALA A 12 -7.54 -18.54 18.28
C ALA A 12 -7.03 -17.25 17.64
N GLY A 13 -6.65 -17.31 16.37
CA GLY A 13 -6.23 -16.15 15.57
C GLY A 13 -4.84 -15.55 15.85
N ASP A 14 -4.22 -15.84 16.98
CA ASP A 14 -3.07 -15.09 17.50
C ASP A 14 -1.73 -15.26 16.77
N THR A 15 -1.44 -16.44 16.25
CA THR A 15 -0.10 -16.71 15.71
C THR A 15 0.20 -15.95 14.42
N HIS A 16 -0.80 -15.69 13.61
CA HIS A 16 -0.64 -14.93 12.37
C HIS A 16 -0.49 -13.44 12.65
N TYR A 17 -1.25 -12.90 13.60
CA TYR A 17 -1.19 -11.49 13.99
C TYR A 17 0.14 -11.13 14.64
N ALA A 18 0.61 -11.89 15.62
CA ALA A 18 1.89 -11.64 16.27
C ALA A 18 3.07 -11.64 15.27
N ARG A 19 3.02 -12.49 14.25
CA ARG A 19 4.05 -12.53 13.20
C ARG A 19 3.99 -11.31 12.27
N LYS A 20 2.79 -10.86 11.94
CA LYS A 20 2.54 -9.70 11.06
C LYS A 20 2.98 -8.40 11.72
N TYR A 21 2.73 -8.25 13.03
CA TYR A 21 2.99 -7.01 13.76
C TYR A 21 4.36 -6.96 14.46
N ARG A 22 5.23 -7.95 14.28
CA ARG A 22 6.62 -7.85 14.77
C ARG A 22 7.30 -6.66 14.12
N VAL A 23 8.07 -5.88 14.90
CA VAL A 23 8.77 -4.68 14.44
C VAL A 23 9.54 -4.91 13.14
N ARG A 24 10.27 -6.03 13.03
CA ARG A 24 11.02 -6.42 11.83
C ARG A 24 10.17 -6.65 10.57
N ASN A 25 8.86 -6.91 10.73
CA ASN A 25 7.93 -7.15 9.63
C ASN A 25 6.96 -5.99 9.47
N ARG A 26 7.03 -4.99 10.36
CA ARG A 26 6.15 -3.84 10.33
C ARG A 26 6.55 -2.95 9.15
N THR A 27 5.66 -2.81 8.22
CA THR A 27 5.71 -1.79 7.17
C THR A 27 4.87 -0.61 7.61
N ARG A 28 4.97 0.51 6.90
CA ARG A 28 4.09 1.66 7.09
C ARG A 28 2.62 1.25 6.93
N ASP A 29 1.75 1.88 7.69
CA ASP A 29 0.30 1.70 7.57
C ASP A 29 -0.22 2.35 6.28
N LEU A 30 -1.45 2.02 5.89
CA LEU A 30 -2.03 2.51 4.62
C LEU A 30 -2.15 4.03 4.59
N ASP A 31 -2.54 4.63 5.71
CA ASP A 31 -2.71 6.07 5.86
C ASP A 31 -1.38 6.80 5.67
N GLN A 32 -0.30 6.29 6.28
CA GLN A 32 1.05 6.83 6.12
C GLN A 32 1.56 6.69 4.68
N ILE A 33 1.21 5.59 4.01
CA ILE A 33 1.57 5.38 2.61
C ILE A 33 0.79 6.32 1.70
N ASP A 34 -0.49 6.57 2.00
CA ASP A 34 -1.30 7.52 1.25
C ASP A 34 -0.74 8.93 1.36
N ASP A 35 -0.40 9.37 2.57
CA ASP A 35 0.30 10.63 2.81
C ASP A 35 1.64 10.72 2.06
N ASP A 36 2.42 9.65 2.06
CA ASP A 36 3.70 9.60 1.35
C ASP A 36 3.51 9.71 -0.18
N ILE A 37 2.48 9.08 -0.72
CA ILE A 37 2.17 9.15 -2.15
C ILE A 37 1.77 10.57 -2.54
N GLN A 38 0.95 11.22 -1.73
CA GLN A 38 0.45 12.57 -2.02
C GLN A 38 1.55 13.64 -1.85
N LYS A 39 2.32 13.57 -0.77
CA LYS A 39 3.22 14.65 -0.35
C LYS A 39 4.68 14.42 -0.75
N LYS A 40 5.15 13.17 -0.72
CA LYS A 40 6.59 12.84 -0.78
C LYS A 40 6.98 11.85 -1.86
N SER A 41 6.09 11.49 -2.78
CA SER A 41 6.36 10.44 -3.76
C SER A 41 7.63 10.69 -4.60
N GLY A 42 7.87 11.93 -5.01
CA GLY A 42 9.06 12.30 -5.78
C GLY A 42 10.35 12.14 -4.99
N GLU A 43 10.37 12.56 -3.74
CA GLU A 43 11.52 12.44 -2.84
C GLU A 43 11.82 10.98 -2.51
N LEU A 44 10.78 10.20 -2.23
CA LEU A 44 10.91 8.79 -1.88
C LEU A 44 11.39 7.90 -3.05
N ILE A 45 11.11 8.30 -4.29
CA ILE A 45 11.61 7.59 -5.47
C ILE A 45 13.07 8.00 -5.77
N ASN A 46 13.43 9.26 -5.52
CA ASN A 46 14.77 9.81 -5.76
C ASN A 46 15.56 10.05 -4.47
N GLN A 47 15.59 9.07 -3.58
CA GLN A 47 16.31 9.17 -2.32
C GLN A 47 17.83 9.29 -2.52
N PRO A 48 18.54 9.97 -1.62
CA PRO A 48 20.00 9.94 -1.57
C PRO A 48 20.50 8.53 -1.28
N VAL A 49 21.76 8.27 -1.57
CA VAL A 49 22.40 6.96 -1.31
C VAL A 49 22.52 6.75 0.19
N ASP A 50 21.94 5.64 0.68
CA ASP A 50 22.04 5.20 2.07
C ASP A 50 22.60 3.78 2.11
N LEU A 51 23.79 3.61 2.68
CA LEU A 51 24.51 2.35 2.73
C LEU A 51 23.89 1.34 3.72
N GLU A 52 23.06 1.79 4.65
CA GLU A 52 22.39 0.92 5.62
C GLU A 52 21.16 0.21 5.03
N GLN A 53 20.60 0.76 3.94
CA GLN A 53 19.42 0.21 3.31
C GLN A 53 19.73 -0.75 2.16
N ALA A 54 18.84 -1.70 1.93
CA ALA A 54 18.96 -2.62 0.81
C ALA A 54 19.00 -1.84 -0.52
N GLY A 55 19.96 -2.19 -1.40
CA GLY A 55 20.15 -1.52 -2.68
C GLY A 55 20.53 -0.05 -2.55
N MET A 56 21.17 0.34 -1.43
CA MET A 56 21.62 1.69 -1.13
C MET A 56 20.44 2.72 -1.15
N ALA A 57 19.26 2.32 -0.73
CA ALA A 57 18.00 3.07 -0.81
C ALA A 57 17.54 3.45 -2.24
N GLN A 58 18.19 2.91 -3.28
CA GLN A 58 17.91 3.32 -4.66
C GLN A 58 16.67 2.64 -5.26
N PHE A 59 16.24 1.50 -4.71
CA PHE A 59 15.14 0.70 -5.24
C PHE A 59 14.03 0.58 -4.20
N TYR A 60 13.26 1.65 -4.05
CA TYR A 60 12.19 1.76 -3.06
C TYR A 60 10.81 1.68 -3.71
N CYS A 61 9.94 0.80 -3.21
CA CYS A 61 8.54 0.75 -3.60
C CYS A 61 7.70 1.58 -2.62
N VAL A 62 7.19 2.72 -3.06
CA VAL A 62 6.37 3.64 -2.25
C VAL A 62 5.10 2.96 -1.74
N HIS A 63 4.37 2.25 -2.60
CA HIS A 63 3.10 1.59 -2.23
C HIS A 63 3.24 0.49 -1.18
N CYS A 64 4.41 -0.17 -1.10
CA CYS A 64 4.65 -1.24 -0.15
C CYS A 64 5.58 -0.84 0.99
N ALA A 65 6.17 0.36 0.93
CA ALA A 65 7.16 0.86 1.88
C ALA A 65 8.32 -0.14 2.08
N LYS A 66 8.92 -0.61 0.97
CA LYS A 66 9.99 -1.61 1.00
C LYS A 66 11.13 -1.28 0.08
N TYR A 67 12.36 -1.52 0.56
CA TYR A 67 13.58 -1.46 -0.21
C TYR A 67 13.90 -2.79 -0.88
N PHE A 68 14.52 -2.73 -2.04
CA PHE A 68 14.97 -3.88 -2.82
C PHE A 68 16.45 -3.75 -3.17
N ILE A 69 17.11 -4.88 -3.38
CA ILE A 69 18.56 -4.93 -3.63
C ILE A 69 18.90 -4.36 -5.01
N ASN A 70 18.08 -4.64 -6.01
CA ASN A 70 18.27 -4.22 -7.39
C ASN A 70 16.95 -3.94 -8.12
N ASP A 71 17.01 -3.35 -9.31
CA ASP A 71 15.86 -3.06 -10.13
C ASP A 71 15.09 -4.32 -10.53
N HIS A 72 15.77 -5.39 -10.90
CA HIS A 72 15.11 -6.66 -11.27
C HIS A 72 14.24 -7.19 -10.12
N ALA A 73 14.73 -7.16 -8.87
CA ALA A 73 13.95 -7.59 -7.70
C ALA A 73 12.71 -6.68 -7.49
N MET A 74 12.84 -5.38 -7.72
CA MET A 74 11.72 -4.42 -7.66
C MET A 74 10.70 -4.69 -8.77
N GLN A 75 11.12 -4.93 -10.00
CA GLN A 75 10.24 -5.28 -11.12
C GLN A 75 9.50 -6.61 -10.88
N CYS A 76 10.20 -7.61 -10.35
CA CYS A 76 9.57 -8.86 -9.92
C CYS A 76 8.52 -8.62 -8.83
N HIS A 77 8.82 -7.74 -7.83
CA HIS A 77 7.87 -7.38 -6.79
C HIS A 77 6.59 -6.75 -7.37
N PHE A 78 6.66 -5.87 -8.35
CA PHE A 78 5.49 -5.25 -8.96
C PHE A 78 4.52 -6.27 -9.58
N LYS A 79 5.02 -7.39 -10.05
CA LYS A 79 4.21 -8.50 -10.60
C LYS A 79 3.54 -9.34 -9.51
N THR A 80 3.96 -9.24 -8.24
CA THR A 80 3.47 -10.10 -7.15
C THR A 80 2.03 -9.80 -6.73
N LYS A 81 1.36 -10.84 -6.22
CA LYS A 81 0.02 -10.69 -5.61
C LYS A 81 0.02 -9.74 -4.40
N VAL A 82 1.15 -9.64 -3.68
CA VAL A 82 1.28 -8.76 -2.51
C VAL A 82 1.20 -7.30 -2.93
N HIS A 83 1.98 -6.90 -3.94
CA HIS A 83 1.95 -5.54 -4.48
C HIS A 83 0.56 -5.18 -5.04
N LYS A 84 -0.02 -6.05 -5.85
CA LYS A 84 -1.36 -5.83 -6.43
C LYS A 84 -2.46 -5.69 -5.36
N ARG A 85 -2.38 -6.46 -4.26
CA ARG A 85 -3.31 -6.31 -3.13
C ARG A 85 -3.11 -4.98 -2.41
N ARG A 86 -1.88 -4.49 -2.32
CA ARG A 86 -1.59 -3.20 -1.71
C ARG A 86 -2.14 -2.06 -2.56
N LEU A 87 -1.93 -2.08 -3.89
CA LEU A 87 -2.54 -1.12 -4.80
C LEU A 87 -4.06 -1.10 -4.64
N LYS A 88 -4.71 -2.27 -4.65
CA LYS A 88 -6.16 -2.37 -4.44
C LYS A 88 -6.63 -1.84 -3.08
N ALA A 89 -5.84 -1.98 -2.04
CA ALA A 89 -6.17 -1.43 -0.72
C ALA A 89 -6.06 0.11 -0.69
N LEU A 90 -5.16 0.69 -1.48
CA LEU A 90 -4.97 2.14 -1.62
C LEU A 90 -5.99 2.82 -2.57
N GLU A 91 -6.81 2.04 -3.29
CA GLU A 91 -7.92 2.59 -4.08
C GLU A 91 -8.96 3.32 -3.21
N LEU A 92 -9.07 2.93 -1.95
CA LEU A 92 -9.94 3.58 -0.98
C LEU A 92 -9.14 4.60 -0.20
N GLU A 93 -9.71 5.78 -0.02
CA GLU A 93 -9.14 6.76 0.89
C GLU A 93 -9.11 6.25 2.33
N PRO A 94 -8.10 6.66 3.11
CA PRO A 94 -8.07 6.40 4.55
C PRO A 94 -9.31 6.97 5.23
N TYR A 95 -9.70 6.35 6.35
CA TYR A 95 -10.84 6.79 7.15
C TYR A 95 -10.56 8.17 7.75
N SER A 96 -11.42 9.15 7.46
CA SER A 96 -11.24 10.53 7.89
C SER A 96 -12.05 10.85 9.16
N ILE A 97 -11.69 11.96 9.81
CA ILE A 97 -12.42 12.49 10.97
C ILE A 97 -13.85 12.86 10.55
N GLU A 98 -14.03 13.46 9.37
CA GLU A 98 -15.34 13.84 8.84
C GLU A 98 -16.25 12.62 8.62
N GLU A 99 -15.70 11.50 8.16
CA GLU A 99 -16.44 10.24 8.03
C GLU A 99 -16.87 9.71 9.41
N SER A 100 -16.04 9.88 10.43
CA SER A 100 -16.35 9.53 11.81
C SER A 100 -17.46 10.42 12.39
N GLU A 101 -17.40 11.72 12.18
CA GLU A 101 -18.41 12.68 12.62
C GLU A 101 -19.77 12.41 11.96
N LYS A 102 -19.78 12.10 10.66
CA LYS A 102 -21.01 11.67 9.98
C LYS A 102 -21.59 10.39 10.58
N ALA A 103 -20.75 9.42 10.91
CA ALA A 103 -21.20 8.18 11.54
C ALA A 103 -21.84 8.44 12.92
N ALA A 104 -21.41 9.50 13.62
CA ALA A 104 -22.00 9.99 14.87
C ALA A 104 -23.26 10.88 14.65
N GLY A 105 -23.68 11.09 13.40
CA GLY A 105 -24.84 11.92 13.07
C GLY A 105 -24.52 13.41 12.86
N HIS A 106 -23.25 13.77 12.81
CA HIS A 106 -22.81 15.14 12.57
C HIS A 106 -22.24 15.30 11.15
N GLY A 107 -22.51 16.45 10.52
CA GLY A 107 -21.97 16.78 9.22
C GLY A 107 -22.65 16.09 8.02
N SER A 108 -22.20 16.45 6.82
CA SER A 108 -22.73 16.02 5.52
C SER A 108 -21.70 15.30 4.65
N TYR A 109 -20.70 14.65 5.26
CA TYR A 109 -19.64 13.95 4.53
C TYR A 109 -20.22 12.95 3.51
N VAL A 110 -19.70 12.97 2.30
CA VAL A 110 -20.00 12.01 1.24
C VAL A 110 -18.76 11.18 0.98
N LYS A 111 -18.91 9.85 1.05
CA LYS A 111 -17.78 8.94 0.86
C LYS A 111 -17.13 9.16 -0.51
N ALA A 112 -15.82 9.33 -0.50
CA ALA A 112 -15.04 9.51 -1.71
C ALA A 112 -15.16 8.30 -2.66
N LYS A 113 -15.13 8.58 -3.96
CA LYS A 113 -15.10 7.55 -5.00
C LYS A 113 -13.77 6.79 -4.94
N LYS A 114 -13.78 5.55 -5.42
CA LYS A 114 -12.53 4.79 -5.56
C LYS A 114 -11.58 5.49 -6.52
N ARG A 115 -10.31 5.54 -6.14
CA ARG A 115 -9.23 6.09 -6.96
C ARG A 115 -8.63 4.98 -7.84
N VAL A 116 -8.06 5.34 -8.97
CA VAL A 116 -7.24 4.43 -9.78
C VAL A 116 -5.80 4.54 -9.27
N MET A 117 -5.24 3.42 -8.84
CA MET A 117 -3.87 3.35 -8.35
C MET A 117 -2.99 2.60 -9.36
N GLU A 118 -2.05 3.31 -9.94
CA GLU A 118 -1.05 2.73 -10.85
C GLU A 118 0.26 2.42 -10.11
N THR A 119 1.05 1.53 -10.71
CA THR A 119 2.41 1.28 -10.22
C THR A 119 3.25 2.55 -10.36
N GLN A 120 4.13 2.79 -9.40
CA GLN A 120 4.98 3.99 -9.41
C GLN A 120 5.77 4.15 -10.71
N PRO A 121 5.98 5.39 -11.17
CA PRO A 121 6.82 5.69 -12.33
C PRO A 121 8.29 5.37 -12.05
N THR A 122 9.07 5.25 -13.11
CA THR A 122 10.53 5.09 -13.01
C THR A 122 11.20 6.37 -12.50
N LYS A 123 12.44 6.26 -12.00
CA LYS A 123 13.20 7.43 -11.54
C LYS A 123 13.38 8.49 -12.62
N GLU A 124 13.56 8.07 -13.86
CA GLU A 124 13.73 8.98 -15.02
C GLU A 124 12.45 9.74 -15.29
N GLU A 125 11.31 9.06 -15.25
CA GLU A 125 10.00 9.69 -15.41
C GLU A 125 9.68 10.67 -14.28
N VAL A 126 10.07 10.36 -13.03
CA VAL A 126 9.89 11.27 -11.89
C VAL A 126 10.77 12.50 -12.03
N LYS A 127 12.01 12.36 -12.50
CA LYS A 127 12.89 13.50 -12.82
C LYS A 127 12.32 14.37 -13.93
N ALA A 128 11.60 13.78 -14.88
CA ALA A 128 10.86 14.47 -15.93
C ALA A 128 9.54 15.12 -15.45
N GLY A 129 9.23 15.04 -14.14
CA GLY A 129 8.06 15.66 -13.54
C GLY A 129 6.81 14.78 -13.45
N LYS A 130 6.90 13.50 -13.81
CA LYS A 130 5.79 12.57 -13.66
C LYS A 130 5.60 12.20 -12.17
N ARG A 131 4.41 12.49 -11.64
CA ARG A 131 4.01 12.09 -10.29
C ARG A 131 3.10 10.87 -10.33
N ILE A 132 2.99 10.16 -9.20
CA ILE A 132 1.98 9.11 -9.05
C ILE A 132 0.61 9.80 -9.11
N LYS A 133 -0.19 9.43 -10.11
CA LYS A 133 -1.53 10.02 -10.28
C LYS A 133 -2.53 9.32 -9.38
N LEU A 134 -3.33 10.12 -8.70
CA LEU A 134 -4.49 9.71 -7.93
C LEU A 134 -5.72 10.21 -8.72
N GLU A 135 -6.13 9.46 -9.74
CA GLU A 135 -7.30 9.83 -10.53
C GLU A 135 -8.54 9.14 -9.98
N GLU A 136 -9.68 9.84 -9.97
CA GLU A 136 -10.96 9.22 -9.65
C GLU A 136 -11.30 8.16 -10.70
N ALA A 137 -11.81 7.01 -10.26
CA ALA A 137 -12.22 5.96 -11.17
C ALA A 137 -13.38 6.47 -12.05
N PRO A 138 -13.32 6.31 -13.38
CA PRO A 138 -14.41 6.72 -14.25
C PRO A 138 -15.71 5.99 -13.85
N GLU A 139 -16.79 6.72 -13.74
CA GLU A 139 -18.11 6.12 -13.53
C GLU A 139 -18.43 5.17 -14.68
N LYS A 140 -18.56 3.90 -14.35
CA LYS A 140 -19.18 2.95 -15.29
C LYS A 140 -20.66 3.35 -15.39
N VAL A 141 -20.97 4.12 -16.41
CA VAL A 141 -22.36 4.38 -16.80
C VAL A 141 -22.99 3.02 -17.03
N LYS A 142 -23.82 2.56 -16.09
CA LYS A 142 -24.71 1.45 -16.32
C LYS A 142 -25.68 1.94 -17.40
N LYS A 143 -25.45 1.56 -18.65
CA LYS A 143 -26.51 1.59 -19.66
C LYS A 143 -27.59 0.65 -19.11
N MET A 144 -28.60 1.24 -18.51
CA MET A 144 -29.91 0.60 -18.38
C MET A 144 -30.40 0.49 -19.84
N GLN A 145 -30.41 -0.70 -20.34
CA GLN A 145 -31.20 -1.03 -21.54
C GLN A 145 -32.66 -1.01 -21.08
N GLU A 146 -33.39 -0.06 -21.61
CA GLU A 146 -34.84 -0.11 -21.70
C GLU A 146 -35.26 -1.33 -22.52
#